data_dff8df422707d1d87ce4d2fd15b80be4
#
_entry.id   dff8df422707d1d87ce4d2fd15b80be4
#
_cell.length_a   1.000
_cell.length_b   1.000
_cell.length_c   1.000
_cell.angle_alpha   90.00
_cell.angle_beta   90.00
_cell.angle_gamma   90.00
#
_symmetry.space_group_name_H-M   'P 1'
#
loop_
_entity.id
_entity.type
_entity.pdbx_description
1 polymer ?
#
loop_
_entity_poly.entity_id
_entity_poly.type
_entity_poly.pdbx_seq_one_letter_code
_entity_poly.pdbx_strand_id
1 'polypeptide(L)'
;MQFGMPTLIENHTLEENAALCEALGLRFIELNMNFPEYQVDRLEQTDELVRIAEQHHLYYTVHLDENLNIADFNPLVTQAYLETVRRTILAAKALLPLRDRYGDPAQPLTLNMHMHHGIYITLPDRKVQMYERNFETYMQSFAVFRSLCEEWIGDSSIMMAVENTDGFRDYEKKMIAYLLESKKFGLTWDIGHSKAIREADVSFLMEHQDKLIHFHIHDGTETPPRNHLALGDGEIDLDARLKLAAERNARCVLETKTISALKQSVRWLRNNREGSRWA
;
A
#
# COMPACT_ATOMS: atom_id res chain seq x y z
N MET A 1 -11.48 12.98 -1.62
CA MET A 1 -10.28 12.20 -1.91
C MET A 1 -9.03 12.95 -1.43
N GLN A 2 -8.05 12.29 -0.83
CA GLN A 2 -6.81 12.88 -0.33
C GLN A 2 -5.61 12.29 -1.06
N PHE A 3 -4.63 13.15 -1.34
CA PHE A 3 -3.37 12.74 -1.97
C PHE A 3 -2.22 12.82 -0.97
N GLY A 4 -1.36 11.83 -1.03
CA GLY A 4 -0.11 11.73 -0.27
C GLY A 4 1.06 11.36 -1.18
N MET A 5 2.20 11.12 -0.56
CA MET A 5 3.43 10.70 -1.23
C MET A 5 4.09 9.56 -0.46
N PRO A 6 4.89 8.71 -1.11
CA PRO A 6 5.75 7.78 -0.38
C PRO A 6 6.96 8.54 0.22
N THR A 7 7.63 7.93 1.17
CA THR A 7 8.99 8.36 1.50
C THR A 7 9.91 8.17 0.30
N LEU A 8 10.73 9.17 0.00
CA LEU A 8 11.61 9.18 -1.18
C LEU A 8 13.06 8.99 -0.79
N ILE A 9 13.78 8.16 -1.56
CA ILE A 9 15.21 7.88 -1.34
C ILE A 9 16.11 9.13 -1.55
N GLU A 10 15.62 10.13 -2.27
CA GLU A 10 16.32 11.39 -2.48
C GLU A 10 16.31 12.30 -1.24
N ASN A 11 15.42 12.04 -0.28
CA ASN A 11 15.35 12.70 1.03
C ASN A 11 16.05 11.82 2.07
N HIS A 12 16.86 12.45 2.93
CA HIS A 12 17.65 11.73 3.94
C HIS A 12 16.94 11.62 5.29
N THR A 13 15.90 12.44 5.51
CA THR A 13 15.17 12.51 6.78
C THR A 13 13.67 12.55 6.56
N LEU A 14 12.91 12.19 7.60
CA LEU A 14 11.45 12.35 7.58
C LEU A 14 11.03 13.82 7.51
N GLU A 15 11.80 14.71 8.15
CA GLU A 15 11.57 16.16 8.11
C GLU A 15 11.63 16.70 6.66
N GLU A 16 12.60 16.24 5.86
CA GLU A 16 12.70 16.62 4.43
C GLU A 16 11.51 16.10 3.63
N ASN A 17 11.06 14.86 3.89
CA ASN A 17 9.85 14.31 3.28
C ASN A 17 8.61 15.12 3.68
N ALA A 18 8.48 15.50 4.96
CA ALA A 18 7.37 16.27 5.47
C ALA A 18 7.33 17.69 4.90
N ALA A 19 8.46 18.37 4.84
CA ALA A 19 8.57 19.69 4.20
C ALA A 19 8.21 19.65 2.71
N LEU A 20 8.60 18.58 1.99
CA LEU A 20 8.23 18.38 0.58
C LEU A 20 6.72 18.11 0.44
N CYS A 21 6.15 17.26 1.29
CA CYS A 21 4.72 16.93 1.32
C CYS A 21 3.88 18.21 1.50
N GLU A 22 4.21 19.04 2.49
CA GLU A 22 3.57 20.32 2.78
C GLU A 22 3.71 21.29 1.59
N ALA A 23 4.92 21.49 1.07
CA ALA A 23 5.20 22.39 -0.06
C ALA A 23 4.41 22.02 -1.32
N LEU A 24 4.13 20.73 -1.51
CA LEU A 24 3.31 20.22 -2.62
C LEU A 24 1.80 20.26 -2.34
N GLY A 25 1.38 20.58 -1.11
CA GLY A 25 -0.02 20.58 -0.68
C GLY A 25 -0.61 19.18 -0.57
N LEU A 26 0.22 18.17 -0.35
CA LEU A 26 -0.17 16.81 -0.07
C LEU A 26 -0.54 16.67 1.41
N ARG A 27 -1.31 15.63 1.77
CA ARG A 27 -1.91 15.50 3.10
C ARG A 27 -1.28 14.44 3.98
N PHE A 28 -0.59 13.45 3.40
CA PHE A 28 0.00 12.37 4.17
C PHE A 28 1.25 11.83 3.50
N ILE A 29 2.04 11.13 4.30
CA ILE A 29 3.20 10.38 3.84
C ILE A 29 2.97 8.91 4.12
N GLU A 30 3.22 8.07 3.12
CA GLU A 30 3.32 6.64 3.31
C GLU A 30 4.76 6.28 3.69
N LEU A 31 4.92 5.86 4.95
CA LEU A 31 6.21 5.44 5.48
C LEU A 31 6.55 4.06 4.93
N ASN A 32 7.64 3.95 4.17
CA ASN A 32 8.03 2.71 3.51
C ASN A 32 9.05 1.94 4.37
N MET A 33 8.63 0.81 4.92
CA MET A 33 9.46 -0.05 5.78
C MET A 33 10.59 -0.77 5.05
N ASN A 34 10.74 -0.63 3.72
CA ASN A 34 11.95 -1.09 3.03
C ASN A 34 13.18 -0.21 3.36
N PHE A 35 12.97 0.98 3.92
CA PHE A 35 14.05 1.86 4.37
C PHE A 35 14.41 1.58 5.83
N PRO A 36 15.71 1.53 6.18
CA PRO A 36 16.15 1.35 7.56
C PRO A 36 15.57 2.37 8.54
N GLU A 37 15.33 3.60 8.07
CA GLU A 37 14.81 4.73 8.84
C GLU A 37 13.34 4.55 9.23
N TYR A 38 12.61 3.63 8.58
CA TYR A 38 11.18 3.39 8.81
C TYR A 38 10.88 1.94 9.21
N GLN A 39 11.89 1.19 9.64
CA GLN A 39 11.70 -0.13 10.23
C GLN A 39 10.95 -0.03 11.57
N VAL A 40 10.38 -1.14 12.01
CA VAL A 40 9.43 -1.18 13.14
C VAL A 40 9.95 -0.54 14.42
N ASP A 41 11.23 -0.69 14.74
CA ASP A 41 11.88 -0.08 15.91
C ASP A 41 11.94 1.46 15.82
N ARG A 42 11.95 2.02 14.60
CA ARG A 42 11.85 3.45 14.35
C ARG A 42 10.41 3.94 14.37
N LEU A 43 9.48 3.17 13.81
CA LEU A 43 8.06 3.49 13.86
C LEU A 43 7.51 3.54 15.29
N GLU A 44 8.08 2.78 16.21
CA GLU A 44 7.74 2.81 17.64
C GLU A 44 8.17 4.10 18.36
N GLN A 45 9.07 4.90 17.74
CA GLN A 45 9.46 6.22 18.23
C GLN A 45 8.40 7.26 17.84
N THR A 46 7.18 7.03 18.29
CA THR A 46 5.99 7.80 17.86
C THR A 46 6.05 9.28 18.20
N ASP A 47 6.78 9.68 19.24
CA ASP A 47 6.91 11.09 19.64
C ASP A 47 7.56 11.95 18.54
N GLU A 48 8.57 11.41 17.86
CA GLU A 48 9.21 12.11 16.72
C GLU A 48 8.27 12.20 15.53
N LEU A 49 7.59 11.09 15.20
CA LEU A 49 6.60 11.05 14.12
C LEU A 49 5.47 12.06 14.38
N VAL A 50 4.97 12.12 15.61
CA VAL A 50 3.91 13.06 16.02
C VAL A 50 4.41 14.50 15.89
N ARG A 51 5.60 14.81 16.43
CA ARG A 51 6.18 16.16 16.35
C ARG A 51 6.29 16.66 14.91
N ILE A 52 6.83 15.84 14.00
CA ILE A 52 6.99 16.21 12.59
C ILE A 52 5.62 16.36 11.91
N ALA A 53 4.70 15.45 12.15
CA ALA A 53 3.37 15.51 11.57
C ALA A 53 2.58 16.76 12.03
N GLU A 54 2.69 17.13 13.30
CA GLU A 54 2.05 18.35 13.85
C GLU A 54 2.66 19.63 13.27
N GLN A 55 3.98 19.66 13.09
CA GLN A 55 4.69 20.79 12.49
C GLN A 55 4.26 21.03 11.04
N HIS A 56 4.04 19.97 10.26
CA HIS A 56 3.72 20.04 8.83
C HIS A 56 2.23 19.77 8.51
N HIS A 57 1.38 19.63 9.53
CA HIS A 57 -0.07 19.41 9.38
C HIS A 57 -0.44 18.22 8.49
N LEU A 58 0.23 17.09 8.70
CA LEU A 58 0.06 15.85 7.93
C LEU A 58 -0.20 14.63 8.84
N TYR A 59 -0.50 13.49 8.25
CA TYR A 59 -0.59 12.21 8.92
C TYR A 59 0.15 11.13 8.12
N TYR A 60 0.16 9.90 8.61
CA TYR A 60 0.89 8.79 7.98
C TYR A 60 -0.02 7.63 7.61
N THR A 61 0.34 6.93 6.55
CA THR A 61 0.06 5.53 6.28
C THR A 61 1.37 4.75 6.33
N VAL A 62 1.34 3.43 6.30
CA VAL A 62 2.56 2.62 6.35
C VAL A 62 2.53 1.59 5.23
N HIS A 63 3.61 1.53 4.47
CA HIS A 63 3.89 0.44 3.54
C HIS A 63 4.80 -0.56 4.25
N LEU A 64 4.30 -1.76 4.50
CA LEU A 64 5.04 -2.83 5.15
C LEU A 64 6.22 -3.29 4.27
N ASP A 65 7.19 -3.96 4.89
CA ASP A 65 8.34 -4.53 4.21
C ASP A 65 7.91 -5.47 3.08
N GLU A 66 8.49 -5.31 1.89
CA GLU A 66 8.19 -6.14 0.72
C GLU A 66 8.55 -7.62 0.90
N ASN A 67 9.52 -7.91 1.78
CA ASN A 67 9.90 -9.28 2.11
C ASN A 67 8.97 -9.94 3.14
N LEU A 68 7.96 -9.22 3.66
CA LEU A 68 7.05 -9.75 4.67
C LEU A 68 6.34 -11.00 4.15
N ASN A 69 6.68 -12.14 4.74
CA ASN A 69 6.22 -13.46 4.32
C ASN A 69 5.62 -14.24 5.50
N ILE A 70 4.38 -13.94 5.82
CA ILE A 70 3.68 -14.58 6.96
C ILE A 70 3.32 -16.05 6.71
N ALA A 71 3.56 -16.57 5.52
CA ALA A 71 3.36 -17.97 5.14
C ALA A 71 4.70 -18.69 4.86
N ASP A 72 5.81 -18.16 5.35
CA ASP A 72 7.11 -18.83 5.23
C ASP A 72 7.07 -20.23 5.86
N PHE A 73 7.71 -21.22 5.22
CA PHE A 73 7.80 -22.56 5.74
C PHE A 73 8.71 -22.69 6.98
N ASN A 74 9.55 -21.67 7.23
CA ASN A 74 10.32 -21.58 8.47
C ASN A 74 9.50 -20.88 9.56
N PRO A 75 9.07 -21.59 10.61
CA PRO A 75 8.19 -21.00 11.63
C PRO A 75 8.84 -19.85 12.42
N LEU A 76 10.16 -19.81 12.52
CA LEU A 76 10.87 -18.72 13.19
C LEU A 76 10.78 -17.41 12.35
N VAL A 77 10.87 -17.53 11.03
CA VAL A 77 10.73 -16.39 10.11
C VAL A 77 9.30 -15.88 10.14
N THR A 78 8.32 -16.78 10.03
CA THR A 78 6.89 -16.44 10.15
C THR A 78 6.59 -15.71 11.45
N GLN A 79 7.10 -16.23 12.57
CA GLN A 79 6.90 -15.59 13.88
C GLN A 79 7.52 -14.19 13.94
N ALA A 80 8.71 -13.99 13.37
CA ALA A 80 9.36 -12.69 13.31
C ALA A 80 8.52 -11.69 12.49
N TYR A 81 7.97 -12.09 11.35
CA TYR A 81 7.10 -11.25 10.54
C TYR A 81 5.77 -10.94 11.24
N LEU A 82 5.14 -11.91 11.88
CA LEU A 82 3.92 -11.67 12.67
C LEU A 82 4.17 -10.66 13.79
N GLU A 83 5.31 -10.77 14.49
CA GLU A 83 5.69 -9.81 15.52
C GLU A 83 5.95 -8.41 14.94
N THR A 84 6.58 -8.31 13.77
CA THR A 84 6.75 -7.04 13.06
C THR A 84 5.41 -6.39 12.74
N VAL A 85 4.45 -7.14 12.21
CA VAL A 85 3.09 -6.62 11.93
C VAL A 85 2.39 -6.18 13.21
N ARG A 86 2.46 -6.97 14.28
CA ARG A 86 1.86 -6.62 15.56
C ARG A 86 2.39 -5.29 16.09
N ARG A 87 3.70 -5.12 16.11
CA ARG A 87 4.36 -3.89 16.57
C ARG A 87 4.02 -2.70 15.68
N THR A 88 3.97 -2.89 14.35
CA THR A 88 3.55 -1.85 13.41
C THR A 88 2.09 -1.42 13.64
N ILE A 89 1.17 -2.35 13.90
CA ILE A 89 -0.22 -2.03 14.27
C ILE A 89 -0.26 -1.20 15.56
N LEU A 90 0.54 -1.54 16.56
CA LEU A 90 0.59 -0.77 17.82
C LEU A 90 1.12 0.64 17.61
N ALA A 91 2.18 0.82 16.82
CA ALA A 91 2.69 2.13 16.44
C ALA A 91 1.63 2.93 15.66
N ALA A 92 0.95 2.30 14.69
CA ALA A 92 -0.11 2.93 13.92
C ALA A 92 -1.30 3.39 14.80
N LYS A 93 -1.63 2.66 15.87
CA LYS A 93 -2.65 3.10 16.84
C LYS A 93 -2.29 4.42 17.51
N ALA A 94 -1.02 4.62 17.84
CA ALA A 94 -0.54 5.87 18.43
C ALA A 94 -0.59 7.05 17.42
N LEU A 95 -0.58 6.76 16.13
CA LEU A 95 -0.64 7.76 15.05
C LEU A 95 -2.07 8.08 14.58
N LEU A 96 -3.09 7.35 15.02
CA LEU A 96 -4.49 7.60 14.65
C LEU A 96 -4.95 9.03 14.93
N PRO A 97 -4.60 9.68 16.05
CA PRO A 97 -5.02 11.07 16.33
C PRO A 97 -4.54 12.06 15.26
N LEU A 98 -3.41 11.81 14.61
CA LEU A 98 -2.91 12.65 13.51
C LEU A 98 -3.82 12.54 12.28
N ARG A 99 -4.23 11.30 11.92
CA ARG A 99 -5.17 11.06 10.84
C ARG A 99 -6.52 11.73 11.13
N ASP A 100 -7.01 11.66 12.38
CA ASP A 100 -8.26 12.27 12.79
C ASP A 100 -8.20 13.80 12.72
N ARG A 101 -7.04 14.38 13.00
CA ARG A 101 -6.82 15.83 13.00
C ARG A 101 -6.53 16.42 11.62
N TYR A 102 -5.71 15.75 10.80
CA TYR A 102 -5.20 16.29 9.53
C TYR A 102 -5.76 15.57 8.30
N GLY A 103 -6.43 14.45 8.49
CA GLY A 103 -7.01 13.63 7.45
C GLY A 103 -8.53 13.59 7.47
N ASP A 104 -9.08 12.46 7.05
CA ASP A 104 -10.50 12.14 7.09
C ASP A 104 -10.72 10.98 8.09
N PRO A 105 -11.39 11.22 9.23
CA PRO A 105 -11.68 10.17 10.21
C PRO A 105 -12.54 9.01 9.66
N ALA A 106 -13.29 9.24 8.60
CA ALA A 106 -14.08 8.19 7.95
C ALA A 106 -13.22 7.19 7.17
N GLN A 107 -12.00 7.58 6.80
CA GLN A 107 -11.05 6.69 6.14
C GLN A 107 -10.17 5.96 7.19
N PRO A 108 -9.97 4.62 7.09
CA PRO A 108 -9.10 3.90 8.02
C PRO A 108 -7.63 4.33 7.83
N LEU A 109 -6.79 4.30 8.86
CA LEU A 109 -5.36 4.34 8.67
C LEU A 109 -4.93 3.03 8.01
N THR A 110 -4.25 3.13 6.86
CA THR A 110 -3.90 1.98 6.03
C THR A 110 -2.49 1.48 6.34
N LEU A 111 -2.37 0.18 6.52
CA LEU A 111 -1.12 -0.57 6.51
C LEU A 111 -1.10 -1.38 5.20
N ASN A 112 -0.35 -0.91 4.22
CA ASN A 112 -0.25 -1.55 2.92
C ASN A 112 0.71 -2.73 2.94
N MET A 113 0.38 -3.83 2.26
CA MET A 113 1.22 -5.02 2.20
C MET A 113 1.20 -5.66 0.82
N HIS A 114 2.34 -6.21 0.43
CA HIS A 114 2.45 -7.08 -0.73
C HIS A 114 2.12 -8.54 -0.36
N MET A 115 1.68 -9.31 -1.36
CA MET A 115 1.64 -10.76 -1.26
C MET A 115 3.00 -11.34 -1.64
N HIS A 116 3.63 -12.07 -0.72
CA HIS A 116 4.86 -12.79 -1.05
C HIS A 116 4.53 -14.06 -1.82
N HIS A 117 5.03 -14.17 -3.05
CA HIS A 117 4.69 -15.27 -3.96
C HIS A 117 5.30 -16.63 -3.59
N GLY A 118 6.15 -16.69 -2.56
CA GLY A 118 6.86 -17.91 -2.16
C GLY A 118 7.97 -18.30 -3.13
N ILE A 119 8.36 -19.55 -3.06
CA ILE A 119 9.48 -20.08 -3.83
C ILE A 119 9.03 -21.08 -4.90
N TYR A 120 9.83 -21.18 -5.96
CA TYR A 120 9.70 -22.19 -7.00
C TYR A 120 10.81 -23.21 -6.89
N ILE A 121 10.45 -24.49 -6.95
CA ILE A 121 11.42 -25.57 -7.14
C ILE A 121 11.50 -25.86 -8.64
N THR A 122 12.71 -25.71 -9.20
CA THR A 122 12.95 -25.97 -10.61
C THR A 122 13.26 -27.45 -10.81
N LEU A 123 12.40 -28.16 -11.55
CA LEU A 123 12.60 -29.51 -12.03
C LEU A 123 13.14 -29.46 -13.48
N PRO A 124 13.64 -30.57 -14.03
CA PRO A 124 14.16 -30.57 -15.39
C PRO A 124 13.13 -30.15 -16.46
N ASP A 125 11.86 -30.41 -16.24
CA ASP A 125 10.76 -30.23 -17.16
C ASP A 125 9.78 -29.08 -16.79
N ARG A 126 9.81 -28.63 -15.54
CA ARG A 126 8.87 -27.59 -15.04
C ARG A 126 9.35 -26.90 -13.80
N LYS A 127 8.66 -25.81 -13.45
CA LYS A 127 8.75 -25.18 -12.12
C LYS A 127 7.52 -25.54 -11.29
N VAL A 128 7.72 -25.79 -10.01
CA VAL A 128 6.64 -26.08 -9.05
C VAL A 128 6.59 -24.94 -8.05
N GLN A 129 5.46 -24.26 -7.99
CA GLN A 129 5.20 -23.23 -6.99
C GLN A 129 4.83 -23.89 -5.65
N MET A 130 5.56 -23.54 -4.58
CA MET A 130 5.47 -24.31 -3.34
C MET A 130 4.24 -23.94 -2.49
N TYR A 131 3.72 -22.71 -2.58
CA TYR A 131 2.47 -22.34 -1.88
C TYR A 131 1.24 -22.96 -2.55
N GLU A 132 1.20 -22.99 -3.88
CA GLU A 132 0.14 -23.68 -4.61
C GLU A 132 0.14 -25.18 -4.29
N ARG A 133 1.31 -25.81 -4.29
CA ARG A 133 1.46 -27.23 -3.94
C ARG A 133 1.01 -27.53 -2.50
N ASN A 134 1.27 -26.63 -1.55
CA ASN A 134 0.95 -26.78 -0.13
C ASN A 134 -0.17 -25.81 0.27
N PHE A 135 -1.20 -25.71 -0.56
CA PHE A 135 -2.22 -24.68 -0.45
C PHE A 135 -2.96 -24.70 0.90
N GLU A 136 -3.23 -25.87 1.47
CA GLU A 136 -3.86 -25.98 2.79
C GLU A 136 -3.01 -25.33 3.90
N THR A 137 -1.69 -25.58 3.91
CA THR A 137 -0.77 -24.96 4.86
C THR A 137 -0.71 -23.44 4.65
N TYR A 138 -0.65 -23.01 3.40
CA TYR A 138 -0.70 -21.60 3.03
C TYR A 138 -1.98 -20.92 3.54
N MET A 139 -3.15 -21.53 3.33
CA MET A 139 -4.43 -21.05 3.85
C MET A 139 -4.47 -20.98 5.37
N GLN A 140 -3.92 -22.00 6.07
CA GLN A 140 -3.84 -21.99 7.53
C GLN A 140 -3.00 -20.85 8.08
N SER A 141 -1.85 -20.55 7.45
CA SER A 141 -1.00 -19.41 7.84
C SER A 141 -1.76 -18.09 7.75
N PHE A 142 -2.50 -17.86 6.68
CA PHE A 142 -3.30 -16.65 6.52
C PHE A 142 -4.56 -16.62 7.39
N ALA A 143 -5.13 -17.77 7.73
CA ALA A 143 -6.22 -17.81 8.70
C ALA A 143 -5.75 -17.37 10.09
N VAL A 144 -4.57 -17.80 10.51
CA VAL A 144 -3.92 -17.34 11.75
C VAL A 144 -3.60 -15.84 11.65
N PHE A 145 -3.00 -15.39 10.55
CA PHE A 145 -2.68 -13.99 10.32
C PHE A 145 -3.91 -13.09 10.39
N ARG A 146 -5.00 -13.47 9.71
CA ARG A 146 -6.28 -12.74 9.74
C ARG A 146 -6.79 -12.59 11.17
N SER A 147 -6.85 -13.70 11.93
CA SER A 147 -7.32 -13.71 13.30
C SER A 147 -6.48 -12.81 14.22
N LEU A 148 -5.16 -12.87 14.08
CA LEU A 148 -4.24 -12.04 14.85
C LEU A 148 -4.37 -10.55 14.48
N CYS A 149 -4.51 -10.21 13.21
CA CYS A 149 -4.75 -8.83 12.79
C CYS A 149 -6.10 -8.31 13.32
N GLU A 150 -7.17 -9.11 13.27
CA GLU A 150 -8.46 -8.74 13.86
C GLU A 150 -8.35 -8.46 15.36
N GLU A 151 -7.62 -9.30 16.10
CA GLU A 151 -7.34 -9.11 17.53
C GLU A 151 -6.50 -7.85 17.78
N TRP A 152 -5.36 -7.71 17.10
CA TRP A 152 -4.43 -6.59 17.34
C TRP A 152 -5.02 -5.24 16.92
N ILE A 153 -5.77 -5.18 15.84
CA ILE A 153 -6.45 -3.97 15.40
C ILE A 153 -7.61 -3.64 16.35
N GLY A 154 -8.40 -4.65 16.76
CA GLY A 154 -9.55 -4.47 17.63
C GLY A 154 -10.55 -3.45 17.07
N ASP A 155 -11.05 -2.54 17.89
CA ASP A 155 -12.02 -1.52 17.49
C ASP A 155 -11.40 -0.31 16.79
N SER A 156 -10.05 -0.27 16.66
CA SER A 156 -9.39 0.87 16.02
C SER A 156 -9.73 0.96 14.52
N SER A 157 -9.70 2.19 14.00
CA SER A 157 -9.92 2.49 12.59
C SER A 157 -8.62 2.31 11.78
N ILE A 158 -8.06 1.08 11.83
CA ILE A 158 -6.91 0.65 11.05
C ILE A 158 -7.36 -0.48 10.12
N MET A 159 -6.82 -0.53 8.91
CA MET A 159 -7.03 -1.65 7.98
C MET A 159 -5.71 -2.06 7.34
N MET A 160 -5.57 -3.38 7.15
CA MET A 160 -4.57 -3.95 6.28
C MET A 160 -5.07 -3.85 4.83
N ALA A 161 -4.24 -3.40 3.91
CA ALA A 161 -4.59 -3.35 2.49
C ALA A 161 -3.61 -4.21 1.69
N VAL A 162 -4.15 -5.15 0.90
CA VAL A 162 -3.34 -6.00 0.03
C VAL A 162 -3.18 -5.33 -1.32
N GLU A 163 -1.94 -5.15 -1.74
CA GLU A 163 -1.57 -4.49 -2.99
C GLU A 163 -1.29 -5.49 -4.11
N ASN A 164 -1.71 -5.13 -5.32
CA ASN A 164 -1.29 -5.80 -6.53
C ASN A 164 0.11 -5.30 -6.96
N THR A 165 1.01 -6.24 -7.20
CA THR A 165 2.38 -5.96 -7.66
C THR A 165 2.59 -6.42 -9.10
N ASP A 166 3.10 -7.63 -9.32
CA ASP A 166 3.26 -8.25 -10.64
C ASP A 166 2.08 -9.19 -11.00
N GLY A 167 0.90 -8.92 -10.47
CA GLY A 167 -0.36 -9.66 -10.62
C GLY A 167 -0.55 -10.74 -9.56
N PHE A 168 -1.83 -10.99 -9.26
CA PHE A 168 -2.23 -12.02 -8.31
C PHE A 168 -2.29 -13.40 -8.99
N ARG A 169 -1.63 -14.40 -8.38
CA ARG A 169 -1.74 -15.81 -8.79
C ARG A 169 -3.09 -16.38 -8.35
N ASP A 170 -3.55 -17.42 -8.99
CA ASP A 170 -4.88 -17.99 -8.69
C ASP A 170 -5.00 -18.49 -7.25
N TYR A 171 -3.94 -19.02 -6.66
CA TYR A 171 -3.93 -19.42 -5.25
C TYR A 171 -3.96 -18.20 -4.32
N GLU A 172 -3.34 -17.07 -4.72
CA GLU A 172 -3.37 -15.81 -3.97
C GLU A 172 -4.74 -15.15 -4.04
N LYS A 173 -5.40 -15.13 -5.20
CA LYS A 173 -6.77 -14.62 -5.34
C LYS A 173 -7.74 -15.27 -4.36
N LYS A 174 -7.66 -16.60 -4.20
CA LYS A 174 -8.46 -17.34 -3.22
C LYS A 174 -8.16 -16.90 -1.78
N MET A 175 -6.89 -16.68 -1.49
CA MET A 175 -6.44 -16.21 -0.19
C MET A 175 -6.86 -14.77 0.08
N ILE A 176 -6.68 -13.88 -0.89
CA ILE A 176 -7.09 -12.48 -0.78
C ILE A 176 -8.61 -12.40 -0.57
N ALA A 177 -9.41 -13.14 -1.35
CA ALA A 177 -10.85 -13.20 -1.17
C ALA A 177 -11.23 -13.62 0.26
N TYR A 178 -10.53 -14.61 0.85
CA TYR A 178 -10.71 -15.01 2.25
C TYR A 178 -10.36 -13.87 3.22
N LEU A 179 -9.26 -13.12 3.02
CA LEU A 179 -8.92 -11.99 3.87
C LEU A 179 -10.00 -10.89 3.79
N LEU A 180 -10.53 -10.62 2.60
CA LEU A 180 -11.53 -9.57 2.34
C LEU A 180 -12.91 -9.84 2.98
N GLU A 181 -13.20 -11.06 3.45
CA GLU A 181 -14.38 -11.32 4.28
C GLU A 181 -14.30 -10.56 5.62
N SER A 182 -13.09 -10.26 6.10
CA SER A 182 -12.89 -9.46 7.29
C SER A 182 -13.07 -7.97 6.99
N LYS A 183 -13.63 -7.24 7.96
CA LYS A 183 -13.74 -5.76 7.92
C LYS A 183 -12.40 -5.06 8.16
N LYS A 184 -11.36 -5.81 8.54
CA LYS A 184 -10.02 -5.27 8.82
C LYS A 184 -9.08 -5.40 7.63
N PHE A 185 -9.58 -5.94 6.50
CA PHE A 185 -8.81 -6.09 5.27
C PHE A 185 -9.51 -5.38 4.10
N GLY A 186 -8.69 -4.74 3.28
CA GLY A 186 -9.07 -4.10 2.04
C GLY A 186 -8.02 -4.32 0.97
N LEU A 187 -8.16 -3.58 -0.12
CA LEU A 187 -7.24 -3.63 -1.26
C LEU A 187 -6.60 -2.27 -1.49
N THR A 188 -5.35 -2.29 -1.85
CA THR A 188 -4.65 -1.22 -2.54
C THR A 188 -4.58 -1.54 -4.02
N TRP A 189 -5.01 -0.61 -4.86
CA TRP A 189 -4.79 -0.73 -6.29
C TRP A 189 -3.60 0.12 -6.72
N ASP A 190 -2.50 -0.54 -7.08
CA ASP A 190 -1.43 0.08 -7.83
C ASP A 190 -1.76 0.02 -9.33
N ILE A 191 -2.08 1.19 -9.89
CA ILE A 191 -2.55 1.30 -11.28
C ILE A 191 -1.43 1.16 -12.30
N GLY A 192 -0.22 1.54 -11.94
CA GLY A 192 0.94 1.43 -12.82
C GLY A 192 1.47 0.00 -12.87
N HIS A 193 1.45 -0.73 -11.75
CA HIS A 193 1.74 -2.17 -11.73
C HIS A 193 0.74 -2.94 -12.60
N SER A 194 -0.57 -2.67 -12.47
CA SER A 194 -1.57 -3.27 -13.38
C SER A 194 -1.24 -3.01 -14.85
N LYS A 195 -0.85 -1.77 -15.21
CA LYS A 195 -0.51 -1.41 -16.59
C LYS A 195 0.70 -2.21 -17.10
N ALA A 196 1.74 -2.34 -16.27
CA ALA A 196 2.97 -3.07 -16.64
C ALA A 196 2.73 -4.57 -16.91
N ILE A 197 1.69 -5.16 -16.32
CA ILE A 197 1.29 -6.57 -16.52
C ILE A 197 0.08 -6.73 -17.44
N ARG A 198 -0.22 -5.73 -18.28
CA ARG A 198 -1.34 -5.74 -19.23
C ARG A 198 -2.70 -5.90 -18.56
N GLU A 199 -2.86 -5.28 -17.41
CA GLU A 199 -4.11 -5.23 -16.63
C GLU A 199 -4.67 -6.63 -16.26
N ALA A 200 -3.81 -7.64 -16.12
CA ALA A 200 -4.20 -9.03 -15.85
C ALA A 200 -4.91 -9.22 -14.49
N ASP A 201 -4.76 -8.30 -13.55
CA ASP A 201 -5.36 -8.29 -12.22
C ASP A 201 -6.65 -7.45 -12.12
N VAL A 202 -6.93 -6.59 -13.12
CA VAL A 202 -8.04 -5.63 -13.07
C VAL A 202 -9.40 -6.31 -12.88
N SER A 203 -9.64 -7.46 -13.51
CA SER A 203 -10.90 -8.18 -13.32
C SER A 203 -11.15 -8.56 -11.87
N PHE A 204 -10.13 -9.05 -11.17
CA PHE A 204 -10.21 -9.42 -9.76
C PHE A 204 -10.40 -8.18 -8.87
N LEU A 205 -9.67 -7.10 -9.14
CA LEU A 205 -9.80 -5.83 -8.40
C LEU A 205 -11.21 -5.24 -8.56
N MET A 206 -11.78 -5.31 -9.77
CA MET A 206 -13.13 -4.81 -10.03
C MET A 206 -14.23 -5.70 -9.44
N GLU A 207 -14.02 -7.01 -9.33
CA GLU A 207 -14.91 -7.91 -8.60
C GLU A 207 -15.00 -7.53 -7.11
N HIS A 208 -13.89 -7.06 -6.54
CA HIS A 208 -13.78 -6.65 -5.14
C HIS A 208 -13.66 -5.12 -4.97
N GLN A 209 -14.20 -4.33 -5.89
CA GLN A 209 -14.04 -2.88 -5.89
C GLN A 209 -14.60 -2.18 -4.63
N ASP A 210 -15.54 -2.79 -3.92
CA ASP A 210 -16.06 -2.31 -2.65
C ASP A 210 -15.03 -2.36 -1.50
N LYS A 211 -13.94 -3.11 -1.70
CA LYS A 211 -12.82 -3.26 -0.78
C LYS A 211 -11.62 -2.37 -1.14
N LEU A 212 -11.70 -1.61 -2.23
CA LEU A 212 -10.65 -0.65 -2.59
C LEU A 212 -10.68 0.54 -1.63
N ILE A 213 -9.66 0.65 -0.78
CA ILE A 213 -9.55 1.70 0.25
C ILE A 213 -8.33 2.59 0.04
N HIS A 214 -7.41 2.16 -0.81
CA HIS A 214 -6.13 2.81 -1.06
C HIS A 214 -5.71 2.64 -2.51
N PHE A 215 -5.01 3.61 -3.05
CA PHE A 215 -4.49 3.58 -4.42
C PHE A 215 -3.04 4.06 -4.43
N HIS A 216 -2.20 3.35 -5.15
CA HIS A 216 -0.93 3.85 -5.61
C HIS A 216 -1.10 4.38 -7.03
N ILE A 217 -0.87 5.67 -7.18
CA ILE A 217 -1.13 6.42 -8.41
C ILE A 217 0.21 6.87 -8.99
N HIS A 218 0.56 6.26 -10.08
CA HIS A 218 1.65 6.66 -10.97
C HIS A 218 1.30 6.23 -12.39
N ASP A 219 1.96 6.80 -13.37
CA ASP A 219 1.70 6.39 -14.75
C ASP A 219 2.59 5.20 -15.17
N GLY A 220 2.24 4.57 -16.26
CA GLY A 220 2.93 3.39 -16.76
C GLY A 220 2.67 3.12 -18.22
N THR A 221 3.51 2.25 -18.80
CA THR A 221 3.37 1.76 -20.18
C THR A 221 3.36 0.25 -20.22
N GLU A 222 2.72 -0.30 -21.26
CA GLU A 222 2.62 -1.75 -21.47
C GLU A 222 3.78 -2.28 -22.31
N THR A 223 4.24 -1.51 -23.33
CA THR A 223 5.26 -1.96 -24.27
C THR A 223 6.28 -0.86 -24.58
N PRO A 224 7.52 -0.91 -24.08
CA PRO A 224 7.98 -1.83 -23.03
C PRO A 224 7.28 -1.59 -21.69
N PRO A 225 7.13 -2.60 -20.83
CA PRO A 225 6.50 -2.41 -19.54
C PRO A 225 7.34 -1.46 -18.66
N ARG A 226 6.71 -0.39 -18.19
CA ARG A 226 7.31 0.61 -17.30
C ARG A 226 6.26 1.04 -16.27
N ASN A 227 6.69 1.27 -15.05
CA ASN A 227 5.89 1.77 -13.95
C ASN A 227 6.57 2.96 -13.25
N HIS A 228 5.95 3.52 -12.23
CA HIS A 228 6.40 4.68 -11.45
C HIS A 228 6.74 5.91 -12.29
N LEU A 229 6.13 6.07 -13.47
CA LEU A 229 6.25 7.26 -14.29
C LEU A 229 5.47 8.42 -13.64
N ALA A 230 5.90 9.66 -13.94
CA ALA A 230 5.09 10.81 -13.58
C ALA A 230 3.75 10.80 -14.33
N LEU A 231 2.71 11.35 -13.70
CA LEU A 231 1.39 11.40 -14.32
C LEU A 231 1.43 12.19 -15.65
N GLY A 232 0.88 11.59 -16.70
CA GLY A 232 0.88 12.09 -18.05
C GLY A 232 2.08 11.64 -18.91
N ASP A 233 3.01 10.87 -18.37
CA ASP A 233 4.15 10.32 -19.12
C ASP A 233 3.93 8.87 -19.60
N GLY A 234 2.77 8.29 -19.31
CA GLY A 234 2.42 6.91 -19.67
C GLY A 234 1.14 6.80 -20.49
N GLU A 235 0.45 5.68 -20.36
CA GLU A 235 -0.70 5.28 -21.18
C GLU A 235 -1.95 4.98 -20.36
N ILE A 236 -1.95 5.24 -19.04
CA ILE A 236 -3.05 4.89 -18.15
C ILE A 236 -4.20 5.91 -18.32
N ASP A 237 -5.43 5.43 -18.38
CA ASP A 237 -6.62 6.29 -18.22
C ASP A 237 -6.72 6.76 -16.76
N LEU A 238 -5.91 7.79 -16.43
CA LEU A 238 -5.82 8.36 -15.09
C LEU A 238 -7.17 8.92 -14.62
N ASP A 239 -7.97 9.50 -15.51
CA ASP A 239 -9.29 10.04 -15.16
C ASP A 239 -10.25 8.94 -14.68
N ALA A 240 -10.28 7.79 -15.35
CA ALA A 240 -11.10 6.66 -14.94
C ALA A 240 -10.64 6.10 -13.57
N ARG A 241 -9.33 5.98 -13.34
CA ARG A 241 -8.76 5.48 -12.08
C ARG A 241 -9.01 6.43 -10.92
N LEU A 242 -8.77 7.72 -11.11
CA LEU A 242 -9.01 8.76 -10.09
C LEU A 242 -10.51 8.92 -9.78
N LYS A 243 -11.39 8.78 -10.79
CA LYS A 243 -12.84 8.76 -10.57
C LYS A 243 -13.24 7.61 -9.66
N LEU A 244 -12.77 6.39 -9.93
CA LEU A 244 -13.06 5.24 -9.08
C LEU A 244 -12.53 5.45 -7.66
N ALA A 245 -11.31 5.96 -7.49
CA ALA A 245 -10.76 6.27 -6.18
C ALA A 245 -11.63 7.29 -5.42
N ALA A 246 -12.16 8.31 -6.11
CA ALA A 246 -13.08 9.29 -5.52
C ALA A 246 -14.42 8.66 -5.12
N GLU A 247 -15.01 7.82 -5.98
CA GLU A 247 -16.26 7.10 -5.70
C GLU A 247 -16.13 6.15 -4.50
N ARG A 248 -14.94 5.63 -4.23
CA ARG A 248 -14.62 4.77 -3.09
C ARG A 248 -14.19 5.54 -1.85
N ASN A 249 -14.08 6.86 -1.92
CA ASN A 249 -13.46 7.71 -0.88
C ASN A 249 -12.08 7.15 -0.47
N ALA A 250 -11.32 6.64 -1.43
CA ALA A 250 -10.01 6.05 -1.18
C ALA A 250 -8.90 7.12 -1.10
N ARG A 251 -7.80 6.79 -0.40
CA ARG A 251 -6.59 7.60 -0.43
C ARG A 251 -5.77 7.28 -1.67
N CYS A 252 -5.02 8.28 -2.13
CA CYS A 252 -4.14 8.15 -3.28
C CYS A 252 -2.71 8.56 -2.90
N VAL A 253 -1.77 7.63 -2.94
CA VAL A 253 -0.33 7.90 -2.88
C VAL A 253 0.17 8.17 -4.29
N LEU A 254 0.82 9.30 -4.51
CA LEU A 254 1.54 9.56 -5.77
C LEU A 254 2.87 8.82 -5.73
N GLU A 255 2.83 7.54 -6.10
CA GLU A 255 3.96 6.63 -5.90
C GLU A 255 4.99 6.73 -7.02
N THR A 256 5.56 7.91 -7.18
CA THR A 256 6.75 8.12 -8.02
C THR A 256 8.03 7.98 -7.19
N LYS A 257 9.13 7.58 -7.81
CA LYS A 257 10.37 7.26 -7.07
C LYS A 257 11.35 8.44 -6.98
N THR A 258 11.00 9.62 -7.56
CA THR A 258 11.85 10.83 -7.53
C THR A 258 11.06 12.09 -7.22
N ILE A 259 11.73 13.07 -6.60
CA ILE A 259 11.17 14.39 -6.32
C ILE A 259 10.70 15.07 -7.61
N SER A 260 11.44 14.91 -8.70
CA SER A 260 11.09 15.51 -10.00
C SER A 260 9.77 14.95 -10.54
N ALA A 261 9.62 13.62 -10.57
CA ALA A 261 8.40 12.95 -11.02
C ALA A 261 7.20 13.27 -10.10
N LEU A 262 7.42 13.33 -8.79
CA LEU A 262 6.37 13.74 -7.84
C LEU A 262 5.88 15.16 -8.10
N LYS A 263 6.79 16.12 -8.28
CA LYS A 263 6.44 17.50 -8.61
C LYS A 263 5.69 17.62 -9.93
N GLN A 264 6.06 16.83 -10.92
CA GLN A 264 5.35 16.76 -12.20
C GLN A 264 3.95 16.19 -12.02
N SER A 265 3.79 15.11 -11.28
CA SER A 265 2.50 14.48 -10.98
C SER A 265 1.55 15.43 -10.26
N VAL A 266 2.04 16.18 -9.27
CA VAL A 266 1.23 17.21 -8.58
C VAL A 266 0.80 18.31 -9.53
N ARG A 267 1.68 18.76 -10.44
CA ARG A 267 1.30 19.76 -11.47
C ARG A 267 0.23 19.21 -12.42
N TRP A 268 0.38 17.95 -12.85
CA TRP A 268 -0.61 17.28 -13.68
C TRP A 268 -1.98 17.24 -13.00
N LEU A 269 -2.05 16.84 -11.74
CA LEU A 269 -3.29 16.83 -10.95
C LEU A 269 -3.93 18.21 -10.87
N ARG A 270 -3.16 19.26 -10.59
CA ARG A 270 -3.68 20.64 -10.51
C ARG A 270 -4.26 21.11 -11.82
N ASN A 271 -3.57 20.82 -12.92
CA ASN A 271 -3.99 21.26 -14.27
C ASN A 271 -5.22 20.50 -14.80
N ASN A 272 -5.43 19.27 -14.34
CA ASN A 272 -6.52 18.41 -14.82
C ASN A 272 -7.69 18.31 -13.81
N ARG A 273 -7.65 19.02 -12.69
CA ARG A 273 -8.70 18.97 -11.67
C ARG A 273 -9.98 19.70 -12.08
N GLU A 274 -9.85 20.88 -12.70
CA GLU A 274 -11.01 21.66 -13.11
C GLU A 274 -11.78 20.96 -14.24
N GLY A 275 -13.05 20.62 -13.97
CA GLY A 275 -13.90 19.89 -14.90
C GLY A 275 -13.70 18.37 -14.91
N SER A 276 -12.80 17.84 -14.08
CA SER A 276 -12.61 16.40 -13.94
C SER A 276 -13.76 15.74 -13.17
N ARG A 277 -13.96 14.44 -13.41
CA ARG A 277 -15.01 13.65 -12.74
C ARG A 277 -14.62 13.23 -11.31
N TRP A 278 -13.43 13.62 -10.83
CA TRP A 278 -12.86 13.25 -9.53
C TRP A 278 -12.51 14.47 -8.65
N ALA A 279 -12.83 15.68 -9.07
CA ALA A 279 -12.55 16.93 -8.37
C ALA A 279 -13.34 17.10 -7.06
#